data_f22cfcc159b43a12e5e46dc9ab20fa6d
#
_entry.id   f22cfcc159b43a12e5e46dc9ab20fa6d
#
_cell.length_a   1.000
_cell.length_b   1.000
_cell.length_c   1.000
_cell.angle_alpha   90.00
_cell.angle_beta   90.00
_cell.angle_gamma   90.00
#
_symmetry.space_group_name_H-M   'P 1'
#
loop_
_entity.id
_entity.type
_entity.pdbx_description
1 polymer ?
#
loop_
_entity_poly.entity_id
_entity_poly.type
_entity_poly.pdbx_seq_one_letter_code
_entity_poly.pdbx_strand_id
1 'polypeptide(L)'
;MTRENTMQQKDLYHSWKEEESRGMSGWDFSHLEGRYTVEPLPWDYREKVKEFLRPGVRLLDMGTGGGEFLLTLGHPYQLTSVTEGWAPNLALCRKKLSPLGITVQEYDSEKHPRMPFPDDSFDLIINRHESYDLGEVRRILKKNGFFVTQQVGGENDRPLVQTLCPGFAGNYVGFNLEN
;
A
#
# COMPACT_ATOMS: atom_id res chain seq x y z
N MET A 1 34.03 -24.36 -12.12
CA MET A 1 33.65 -23.47 -11.00
C MET A 1 34.72 -23.65 -9.93
N THR A 2 35.43 -22.57 -9.60
CA THR A 2 36.52 -22.62 -8.61
C THR A 2 35.94 -22.63 -7.19
N ARG A 3 36.67 -23.18 -6.22
CA ARG A 3 36.26 -23.25 -4.79
C ARG A 3 35.93 -21.86 -4.21
N GLU A 4 36.57 -20.81 -4.66
CA GLU A 4 36.29 -19.42 -4.28
C GLU A 4 34.88 -18.95 -4.70
N ASN A 5 34.47 -19.31 -5.92
CA ASN A 5 33.13 -18.93 -6.44
C ASN A 5 32.00 -19.62 -5.64
N THR A 6 32.26 -20.85 -5.13
CA THR A 6 31.28 -21.60 -4.32
C THR A 6 31.17 -21.05 -2.89
N MET A 7 32.28 -20.55 -2.32
CA MET A 7 32.30 -19.94 -0.99
C MET A 7 31.57 -18.58 -1.03
N GLN A 8 31.86 -17.76 -2.02
CA GLN A 8 31.21 -16.46 -2.22
C GLN A 8 29.67 -16.58 -2.46
N GLN A 9 29.22 -17.63 -3.17
CA GLN A 9 27.80 -17.92 -3.33
C GLN A 9 27.12 -18.37 -2.04
N LYS A 10 27.80 -19.13 -1.18
CA LYS A 10 27.29 -19.55 0.13
C LYS A 10 27.14 -18.37 1.09
N ASP A 11 28.12 -17.48 1.12
CA ASP A 11 28.09 -16.27 1.94
C ASP A 11 26.98 -15.34 1.50
N LEU A 12 26.77 -15.19 0.19
CA LEU A 12 25.69 -14.41 -0.39
C LEU A 12 24.31 -15.00 -0.06
N TYR A 13 24.14 -16.32 -0.16
CA TYR A 13 22.91 -17.00 0.21
C TYR A 13 22.57 -16.82 1.70
N HIS A 14 23.53 -16.92 2.59
CA HIS A 14 23.33 -16.67 4.01
C HIS A 14 22.91 -15.21 4.27
N SER A 15 23.55 -14.25 3.64
CA SER A 15 23.19 -12.83 3.74
C SER A 15 21.74 -12.59 3.28
N TRP A 16 21.30 -13.21 2.19
CA TRP A 16 19.92 -13.10 1.74
C TRP A 16 18.90 -13.74 2.70
N LYS A 17 19.27 -14.88 3.31
CA LYS A 17 18.41 -15.52 4.32
C LYS A 17 18.30 -14.69 5.60
N GLU A 18 19.36 -14.01 5.99
CA GLU A 18 19.33 -13.05 7.10
C GLU A 18 18.40 -11.87 6.79
N GLU A 19 18.47 -11.30 5.59
CA GLU A 19 17.55 -10.24 5.16
C GLU A 19 16.08 -10.72 5.16
N GLU A 20 15.81 -11.89 4.59
CA GLU A 20 14.47 -12.49 4.57
C GLU A 20 13.91 -12.68 6.00
N SER A 21 14.76 -13.05 6.96
CA SER A 21 14.37 -13.32 8.34
C SER A 21 14.03 -12.07 9.15
N ARG A 22 14.46 -10.88 8.72
CA ARG A 22 14.22 -9.62 9.43
C ARG A 22 12.73 -9.27 9.52
N GLY A 23 11.95 -9.72 8.54
CA GLY A 23 10.54 -9.39 8.45
C GLY A 23 10.31 -7.91 8.12
N MET A 24 9.04 -7.54 8.05
CA MET A 24 8.60 -6.18 7.74
C MET A 24 7.54 -5.75 8.75
N SER A 25 7.54 -4.48 9.14
CA SER A 25 6.54 -3.88 10.02
C SER A 25 6.02 -2.59 9.39
N GLY A 26 4.75 -2.57 9.03
CA GLY A 26 4.19 -1.46 8.25
C GLY A 26 4.85 -1.35 6.88
N TRP A 27 5.11 -0.11 6.46
CA TRP A 27 5.92 0.23 5.28
C TRP A 27 7.27 0.83 5.69
N ASP A 28 7.85 0.33 6.78
CA ASP A 28 9.16 0.77 7.26
C ASP A 28 10.28 0.02 6.51
N PHE A 29 10.91 0.72 5.57
CA PHE A 29 12.06 0.27 4.81
C PHE A 29 13.37 0.93 5.27
N SER A 30 13.42 1.51 6.46
CA SER A 30 14.58 2.23 6.99
C SER A 30 15.86 1.39 7.01
N HIS A 31 15.74 0.05 7.16
CA HIS A 31 16.85 -0.88 7.10
C HIS A 31 17.54 -0.97 5.72
N LEU A 32 16.89 -0.45 4.67
CA LEU A 32 17.45 -0.37 3.31
C LEU A 32 18.10 1.00 3.02
N GLU A 33 18.10 1.93 3.99
CA GLU A 33 18.65 3.27 3.79
C GLU A 33 20.09 3.21 3.29
N GLY A 34 20.42 4.00 2.26
CA GLY A 34 21.71 3.99 1.60
C GLY A 34 21.97 2.81 0.65
N ARG A 35 21.08 1.84 0.58
CA ARG A 35 21.19 0.65 -0.29
C ARG A 35 20.41 0.77 -1.60
N TYR A 36 19.51 1.74 -1.70
CA TYR A 36 18.76 2.05 -2.91
C TYR A 36 18.49 3.54 -3.04
N THR A 37 18.21 3.97 -4.25
CA THR A 37 17.74 5.32 -4.56
C THR A 37 16.46 5.24 -5.38
N VAL A 38 15.56 6.18 -5.14
CA VAL A 38 14.29 6.28 -5.85
C VAL A 38 14.24 7.63 -6.53
N GLU A 39 13.98 7.65 -7.83
CA GLU A 39 13.68 8.89 -8.54
C GLU A 39 12.33 9.44 -8.06
N PRO A 40 12.23 10.77 -7.84
CA PRO A 40 10.96 11.35 -7.42
C PRO A 40 9.92 11.18 -8.54
N LEU A 41 8.69 10.86 -8.14
CA LEU A 41 7.57 10.90 -9.05
C LEU A 41 7.29 12.34 -9.51
N PRO A 42 6.70 12.54 -10.71
CA PRO A 42 6.33 13.87 -11.19
C PRO A 42 5.16 14.51 -10.41
N TRP A 43 4.65 13.85 -9.39
CA TRP A 43 3.64 14.35 -8.46
C TRP A 43 3.97 13.95 -7.02
N ASP A 44 3.46 14.71 -6.06
CA ASP A 44 3.41 14.35 -4.64
C ASP A 44 2.00 13.85 -4.33
N TYR A 45 1.87 12.56 -4.01
CA TYR A 45 0.57 11.94 -3.68
C TYR A 45 -0.09 12.60 -2.47
N ARG A 46 0.67 13.00 -1.45
CA ARG A 46 0.15 13.69 -0.26
C ARG A 46 -0.48 15.03 -0.63
N GLU A 47 0.20 15.81 -1.46
CA GLU A 47 -0.34 17.10 -1.91
C GLU A 47 -1.60 16.89 -2.79
N LYS A 48 -1.62 15.85 -3.62
CA LYS A 48 -2.84 15.49 -4.38
C LYS A 48 -4.01 15.12 -3.47
N VAL A 49 -3.79 14.32 -2.43
CA VAL A 49 -4.83 13.98 -1.45
C VAL A 49 -5.33 15.22 -0.72
N LYS A 50 -4.43 16.13 -0.33
CA LYS A 50 -4.79 17.39 0.36
C LYS A 50 -5.71 18.29 -0.44
N GLU A 51 -5.68 18.25 -1.76
CA GLU A 51 -6.60 19.02 -2.62
C GLU A 51 -8.08 18.68 -2.33
N PHE A 52 -8.35 17.47 -1.82
CA PHE A 52 -9.68 16.96 -1.49
C PHE A 52 -10.02 16.99 0.00
N LEU A 53 -9.03 17.21 0.87
CA LEU A 53 -9.25 17.31 2.31
C LEU A 53 -9.84 18.68 2.65
N ARG A 54 -11.06 18.66 3.22
CA ARG A 54 -11.79 19.84 3.67
C ARG A 54 -12.39 19.58 5.04
N PRO A 55 -12.76 20.61 5.82
CA PRO A 55 -13.43 20.42 7.09
C PRO A 55 -14.68 19.52 6.95
N GLY A 56 -14.77 18.52 7.82
CA GLY A 56 -15.92 17.60 7.87
C GLY A 56 -15.86 16.41 6.90
N VAL A 57 -14.86 16.31 6.04
CA VAL A 57 -14.66 15.15 5.14
C VAL A 57 -14.49 13.87 5.95
N ARG A 58 -15.28 12.84 5.65
CA ARG A 58 -15.07 11.48 6.16
C ARG A 58 -14.11 10.75 5.21
N LEU A 59 -12.93 10.43 5.75
CA LEU A 59 -11.81 9.83 5.01
C LEU A 59 -11.73 8.31 5.27
N LEU A 60 -11.54 7.54 4.22
CA LEU A 60 -11.07 6.16 4.28
C LEU A 60 -9.69 6.05 3.61
N ASP A 61 -8.72 5.47 4.30
CA ASP A 61 -7.44 5.04 3.73
C ASP A 61 -7.45 3.51 3.59
N MET A 62 -7.42 3.03 2.35
CA MET A 62 -7.44 1.60 2.03
C MET A 62 -6.02 1.03 1.96
N GLY A 63 -5.79 -0.09 2.66
CA GLY A 63 -4.47 -0.70 2.72
C GLY A 63 -3.42 0.20 3.39
N THR A 64 -3.77 0.72 4.58
CA THR A 64 -2.99 1.79 5.23
C THR A 64 -1.57 1.38 5.68
N GLY A 65 -1.25 0.07 5.67
CA GLY A 65 0.01 -0.44 6.22
C GLY A 65 0.11 -0.20 7.73
N GLY A 66 1.10 0.55 8.17
CA GLY A 66 1.24 0.97 9.57
C GLY A 66 0.63 2.34 9.88
N GLY A 67 -0.05 2.97 8.90
CA GLY A 67 -0.65 4.31 9.04
C GLY A 67 0.36 5.46 8.96
N GLU A 68 1.61 5.20 8.55
CA GLU A 68 2.66 6.23 8.50
C GLU A 68 2.26 7.37 7.58
N PHE A 69 1.83 7.04 6.36
CA PHE A 69 1.38 8.03 5.38
C PHE A 69 0.14 8.80 5.89
N LEU A 70 -0.87 8.07 6.35
CA LEU A 70 -2.13 8.65 6.84
C LEU A 70 -1.90 9.73 7.90
N LEU A 71 -1.05 9.46 8.87
CA LEU A 71 -0.76 10.40 9.96
C LEU A 71 -0.11 11.70 9.47
N THR A 72 0.59 11.67 8.31
CA THR A 72 1.16 12.90 7.72
C THR A 72 0.12 13.85 7.14
N LEU A 73 -1.12 13.39 6.92
CA LEU A 73 -2.18 14.22 6.36
C LEU A 73 -2.74 15.24 7.36
N GLY A 74 -2.60 14.98 8.67
CA GLY A 74 -3.11 15.84 9.72
C GLY A 74 -4.65 15.95 9.73
N HIS A 75 -5.35 14.93 9.19
CA HIS A 75 -6.81 14.91 9.17
C HIS A 75 -7.39 14.54 10.55
N PRO A 76 -8.58 15.07 10.94
CA PRO A 76 -9.22 14.73 12.20
C PRO A 76 -9.45 13.22 12.36
N TYR A 77 -8.91 12.64 13.42
CA TYR A 77 -8.91 11.18 13.64
C TYR A 77 -10.32 10.59 13.73
N GLN A 78 -11.28 11.31 14.31
CA GLN A 78 -12.67 10.88 14.46
C GLN A 78 -13.44 10.84 13.12
N LEU A 79 -12.90 11.47 12.09
CA LEU A 79 -13.44 11.46 10.72
C LEU A 79 -12.65 10.51 9.81
N THR A 80 -11.69 9.75 10.38
CA THR A 80 -10.78 8.87 9.64
C THR A 80 -11.08 7.42 9.94
N SER A 81 -11.13 6.62 8.88
CA SER A 81 -11.17 5.16 8.94
C SER A 81 -10.05 4.57 8.10
N VAL A 82 -9.63 3.37 8.43
CA VAL A 82 -8.63 2.62 7.64
C VAL A 82 -9.08 1.18 7.44
N THR A 83 -8.63 0.59 6.33
CA THR A 83 -8.63 -0.86 6.15
C THR A 83 -7.22 -1.40 6.05
N GLU A 84 -7.05 -2.65 6.50
CA GLU A 84 -5.80 -3.39 6.36
C GLU A 84 -6.12 -4.90 6.31
N GLY A 85 -5.56 -5.61 5.34
CA GLY A 85 -5.82 -7.04 5.11
C GLY A 85 -4.73 -7.96 5.64
N TRP A 86 -3.50 -7.47 5.79
CA TRP A 86 -2.38 -8.26 6.31
C TRP A 86 -2.36 -8.26 7.83
N ALA A 87 -2.52 -9.44 8.45
CA ALA A 87 -2.71 -9.58 9.88
C ALA A 87 -1.65 -8.87 10.77
N PRO A 88 -0.33 -8.88 10.46
CA PRO A 88 0.66 -8.14 11.23
C PRO A 88 0.45 -6.63 11.19
N ASN A 89 0.15 -6.04 10.03
CA ASN A 89 -0.15 -4.63 9.90
C ASN A 89 -1.49 -4.26 10.56
N LEU A 90 -2.50 -5.12 10.43
CA LEU A 90 -3.76 -4.93 11.12
C LEU A 90 -3.59 -4.84 12.65
N ALA A 91 -2.78 -5.72 13.22
CA ALA A 91 -2.44 -5.68 14.65
C ALA A 91 -1.70 -4.38 15.02
N LEU A 92 -0.76 -3.95 14.17
CA LEU A 92 -0.04 -2.68 14.33
C LEU A 92 -0.99 -1.48 14.26
N CYS A 93 -1.91 -1.43 13.29
CA CYS A 93 -2.92 -0.39 13.16
C CYS A 93 -3.85 -0.33 14.37
N ARG A 94 -4.34 -1.47 14.84
CA ARG A 94 -5.18 -1.53 16.05
C ARG A 94 -4.44 -0.97 17.27
N LYS A 95 -3.17 -1.29 17.42
CA LYS A 95 -2.33 -0.79 18.52
C LYS A 95 -2.02 0.71 18.39
N LYS A 96 -1.75 1.21 17.19
CA LYS A 96 -1.23 2.56 16.96
C LYS A 96 -2.33 3.58 16.65
N LEU A 97 -3.34 3.20 15.84
CA LEU A 97 -4.33 4.13 15.32
C LEU A 97 -5.64 4.14 16.12
N SER A 98 -6.11 2.99 16.62
CA SER A 98 -7.36 2.94 17.38
C SER A 98 -7.33 3.80 18.65
N PRO A 99 -6.25 3.88 19.44
CA PRO A 99 -6.18 4.79 20.58
C PRO A 99 -6.28 6.27 20.22
N LEU A 100 -5.99 6.65 18.98
CA LEU A 100 -6.15 8.02 18.48
C LEU A 100 -7.60 8.35 18.09
N GLY A 101 -8.48 7.35 18.03
CA GLY A 101 -9.88 7.51 17.62
C GLY A 101 -10.12 7.21 16.14
N ILE A 102 -9.12 6.66 15.42
CA ILE A 102 -9.26 6.21 14.03
C ILE A 102 -9.96 4.85 14.03
N THR A 103 -10.97 4.68 13.17
CA THR A 103 -11.64 3.40 12.99
C THR A 103 -10.77 2.46 12.15
N VAL A 104 -10.37 1.31 12.72
CA VAL A 104 -9.56 0.30 12.05
C VAL A 104 -10.42 -0.93 11.73
N GLN A 105 -10.52 -1.29 10.47
CA GLN A 105 -11.28 -2.45 9.98
C GLN A 105 -10.37 -3.40 9.19
N GLU A 106 -10.65 -4.69 9.32
CA GLU A 106 -10.02 -5.71 8.50
C GLU A 106 -10.73 -5.79 7.15
N TYR A 107 -9.96 -5.70 6.07
CA TYR A 107 -10.47 -5.91 4.73
C TYR A 107 -9.33 -6.25 3.77
N ASP A 108 -9.58 -7.26 2.95
CA ASP A 108 -8.75 -7.73 1.86
C ASP A 108 -9.70 -8.02 0.70
N SER A 109 -9.59 -7.32 -0.41
CA SER A 109 -10.51 -7.43 -1.54
C SER A 109 -10.53 -8.80 -2.20
N GLU A 110 -9.47 -9.60 -2.03
CA GLU A 110 -9.39 -10.97 -2.56
C GLU A 110 -10.10 -11.99 -1.69
N LYS A 111 -10.28 -11.70 -0.39
CA LYS A 111 -10.87 -12.61 0.60
C LYS A 111 -12.28 -12.22 1.02
N HIS A 112 -12.57 -10.91 1.02
CA HIS A 112 -13.82 -10.38 1.55
C HIS A 112 -14.65 -9.74 0.43
N PRO A 113 -15.84 -10.29 0.11
CA PRO A 113 -16.66 -9.75 -0.97
C PRO A 113 -17.28 -8.40 -0.65
N ARG A 114 -17.23 -7.96 0.62
CA ARG A 114 -17.84 -6.70 1.07
C ARG A 114 -17.00 -5.99 2.11
N MET A 115 -16.79 -4.70 1.92
CA MET A 115 -16.17 -3.83 2.94
C MET A 115 -17.09 -3.65 4.13
N PRO A 116 -16.54 -3.61 5.37
CA PRO A 116 -17.31 -3.49 6.61
C PRO A 116 -17.79 -2.06 6.89
N PHE A 117 -18.29 -1.38 5.85
CA PHE A 117 -18.85 -0.04 5.93
C PHE A 117 -20.22 0.02 5.25
N PRO A 118 -21.14 0.86 5.76
CA PRO A 118 -22.41 1.13 5.08
C PRO A 118 -22.20 1.81 3.71
N ASP A 119 -23.25 1.79 2.88
CA ASP A 119 -23.28 2.57 1.65
C ASP A 119 -23.15 4.08 1.96
N ASP A 120 -22.61 4.85 1.01
CA ASP A 120 -22.47 6.32 1.11
C ASP A 120 -21.77 6.79 2.41
N SER A 121 -20.75 6.08 2.87
CA SER A 121 -20.06 6.34 4.15
C SER A 121 -19.02 7.43 4.07
N PHE A 122 -18.32 7.56 2.93
CA PHE A 122 -17.11 8.38 2.82
C PHE A 122 -17.22 9.46 1.76
N ASP A 123 -16.66 10.62 2.07
CA ASP A 123 -16.54 11.74 1.14
C ASP A 123 -15.24 11.63 0.30
N LEU A 124 -14.19 11.03 0.89
CA LEU A 124 -12.91 10.79 0.27
C LEU A 124 -12.44 9.37 0.60
N ILE A 125 -12.09 8.63 -0.41
CA ILE A 125 -11.39 7.34 -0.27
C ILE A 125 -10.02 7.50 -0.93
N ILE A 126 -8.97 7.14 -0.21
CA ILE A 126 -7.60 7.11 -0.73
C ILE A 126 -7.08 5.69 -0.74
N ASN A 127 -6.22 5.40 -1.72
CA ASN A 127 -5.62 4.10 -1.90
C ASN A 127 -4.23 4.26 -2.54
N ARG A 128 -3.24 3.61 -1.96
CA ARG A 128 -1.88 3.62 -2.51
C ARG A 128 -1.34 2.20 -2.57
N HIS A 129 -1.28 1.66 -3.80
CA HIS A 129 -0.73 0.33 -4.10
C HIS A 129 -1.50 -0.87 -3.52
N GLU A 130 -2.70 -0.65 -2.99
CA GLU A 130 -3.57 -1.72 -2.51
C GLU A 130 -4.57 -2.14 -3.61
N SER A 131 -4.89 -3.43 -3.65
CA SER A 131 -5.95 -3.94 -4.51
C SER A 131 -7.33 -3.48 -4.03
N TYR A 132 -8.30 -3.33 -4.94
CA TYR A 132 -9.63 -2.88 -4.59
C TYR A 132 -10.70 -3.40 -5.55
N ASP A 133 -11.90 -3.58 -5.04
CA ASP A 133 -13.12 -3.82 -5.82
C ASP A 133 -13.82 -2.48 -6.12
N LEU A 134 -13.99 -2.17 -7.40
CA LEU A 134 -14.63 -0.91 -7.84
C LEU A 134 -16.10 -0.81 -7.42
N GLY A 135 -16.82 -1.94 -7.36
CA GLY A 135 -18.21 -2.00 -6.91
C GLY A 135 -18.33 -1.60 -5.44
N GLU A 136 -17.43 -2.10 -4.60
CA GLU A 136 -17.39 -1.76 -3.18
C GLU A 136 -16.93 -0.32 -2.94
N VAL A 137 -15.89 0.14 -3.64
CA VAL A 137 -15.48 1.56 -3.60
C VAL A 137 -16.67 2.45 -3.98
N ARG A 138 -17.36 2.14 -5.08
CA ARG A 138 -18.54 2.91 -5.53
C ARG A 138 -19.68 2.89 -4.52
N ARG A 139 -19.90 1.74 -3.86
CA ARG A 139 -20.97 1.56 -2.88
C ARG A 139 -20.75 2.42 -1.63
N ILE A 140 -19.53 2.44 -1.09
CA ILE A 140 -19.23 3.15 0.16
C ILE A 140 -18.88 4.62 -0.04
N LEU A 141 -18.61 5.03 -1.29
CA LEU A 141 -18.34 6.42 -1.65
C LEU A 141 -19.66 7.19 -1.81
N LYS A 142 -19.79 8.30 -1.11
CA LYS A 142 -20.93 9.20 -1.25
C LYS A 142 -21.05 9.75 -2.66
N LYS A 143 -22.26 10.16 -3.02
CA LYS A 143 -22.49 10.96 -4.24
C LYS A 143 -21.61 12.22 -4.20
N ASN A 144 -20.88 12.47 -5.27
CA ASN A 144 -19.89 13.56 -5.39
C ASN A 144 -18.66 13.40 -4.47
N GLY A 145 -18.43 12.22 -3.88
CA GLY A 145 -17.20 11.88 -3.22
C GLY A 145 -16.07 11.59 -4.22
N PHE A 146 -14.85 11.54 -3.72
CA PHE A 146 -13.66 11.33 -4.54
C PHE A 146 -12.95 10.04 -4.15
N PHE A 147 -12.49 9.31 -5.15
CA PHE A 147 -11.54 8.21 -5.00
C PHE A 147 -10.20 8.63 -5.60
N VAL A 148 -9.18 8.75 -4.75
CA VAL A 148 -7.83 9.13 -5.15
C VAL A 148 -6.92 7.94 -4.99
N THR A 149 -6.41 7.40 -6.08
CA THR A 149 -5.53 6.22 -6.06
C THR A 149 -4.20 6.49 -6.76
N GLN A 150 -3.15 5.88 -6.24
CA GLN A 150 -1.85 5.76 -6.88
C GLN A 150 -1.53 4.28 -7.03
N GLN A 151 -1.32 3.84 -8.25
CA GLN A 151 -1.07 2.45 -8.56
C GLN A 151 0.24 2.27 -9.33
N VAL A 152 0.77 1.07 -9.30
CA VAL A 152 1.95 0.67 -10.06
C VAL A 152 1.51 0.34 -11.49
N GLY A 153 2.20 0.90 -12.48
CA GLY A 153 1.93 0.60 -13.89
C GLY A 153 2.38 -0.82 -14.27
N GLY A 154 1.77 -1.39 -15.32
CA GLY A 154 2.03 -2.75 -15.77
C GLY A 154 3.46 -3.02 -16.27
N GLU A 155 4.22 -1.98 -16.54
CA GLU A 155 5.63 -2.08 -16.95
C GLU A 155 6.63 -2.00 -15.78
N ASN A 156 6.12 -1.83 -14.54
CA ASN A 156 6.96 -1.76 -13.35
C ASN A 156 7.76 -3.06 -13.19
N ASP A 157 9.05 -2.90 -12.92
CA ASP A 157 10.02 -4.00 -12.73
C ASP A 157 10.08 -5.04 -13.86
N ARG A 158 9.43 -4.79 -15.00
CA ARG A 158 9.35 -5.74 -16.12
C ARG A 158 10.70 -6.26 -16.60
N PRO A 159 11.74 -5.42 -16.82
CA PRO A 159 13.06 -5.92 -17.23
C PRO A 159 13.69 -6.84 -16.17
N LEU A 160 13.51 -6.53 -14.88
CA LEU A 160 14.01 -7.34 -13.78
C LEU A 160 13.28 -8.69 -13.73
N VAL A 161 11.95 -8.66 -13.80
CA VAL A 161 11.12 -9.88 -13.81
C VAL A 161 11.44 -10.77 -15.01
N GLN A 162 11.58 -10.22 -16.19
CA GLN A 162 11.95 -10.98 -17.40
C GLN A 162 13.35 -11.62 -17.29
N THR A 163 14.27 -10.95 -16.60
CA THR A 163 15.63 -11.46 -16.36
C THR A 163 15.62 -12.61 -15.36
N LEU A 164 14.89 -12.49 -14.27
CA LEU A 164 14.87 -13.46 -13.18
C LEU A 164 13.92 -14.63 -13.43
N CYS A 165 12.82 -14.36 -14.12
CA CYS A 165 11.75 -15.33 -14.40
C CYS A 165 11.38 -15.29 -15.88
N PRO A 166 12.25 -15.78 -16.80
CA PRO A 166 11.94 -15.79 -18.24
C PRO A 166 10.62 -16.52 -18.50
N GLY A 167 9.72 -15.86 -19.24
CA GLY A 167 8.40 -16.41 -19.58
C GLY A 167 7.28 -16.09 -18.58
N PHE A 168 7.56 -15.43 -17.48
CA PHE A 168 6.50 -14.91 -16.59
C PHE A 168 5.86 -13.69 -17.27
N ALA A 169 4.59 -13.84 -17.65
CA ALA A 169 3.74 -12.72 -18.05
C ALA A 169 2.98 -12.26 -16.80
N GLY A 170 3.36 -11.13 -16.21
CA GLY A 170 2.65 -10.60 -15.05
C GLY A 170 1.16 -10.37 -15.33
N ASN A 171 0.32 -10.41 -14.28
CA ASN A 171 -1.11 -10.24 -14.38
C ASN A 171 -1.56 -8.82 -14.82
N TYR A 172 -0.64 -7.86 -14.84
CA TYR A 172 -0.90 -6.44 -15.08
C TYR A 172 -0.24 -5.89 -16.33
N VAL A 173 0.17 -6.78 -17.26
CA VAL A 173 0.75 -6.35 -18.53
C VAL A 173 -0.26 -5.49 -19.30
N GLY A 174 0.16 -4.27 -19.67
CA GLY A 174 -0.69 -3.32 -20.39
C GLY A 174 -1.53 -2.39 -19.50
N PHE A 175 -1.50 -2.54 -18.18
CA PHE A 175 -2.11 -1.55 -17.27
C PHE A 175 -1.29 -0.26 -17.27
N ASN A 176 -1.86 0.80 -17.83
CA ASN A 176 -1.28 2.14 -17.86
C ASN A 176 -2.40 3.19 -17.81
N LEU A 177 -2.05 4.47 -17.76
CA LEU A 177 -3.01 5.58 -17.71
C LEU A 177 -3.84 5.78 -18.99
N GLU A 178 -3.49 5.09 -20.08
CA GLU A 178 -4.15 5.22 -21.37
C GLU A 178 -5.20 4.12 -21.60
N ASN A 179 -5.21 3.10 -20.77
CA ASN A 179 -6.15 1.96 -20.81
C ASN A 179 -7.08 2.01 -19.54
#